data_4edcac1613d390ff51edb8cb23929925
#
_entry.id   4edcac1613d390ff51edb8cb23929925
#
_cell.length_a   1.000
_cell.length_b   1.000
_cell.length_c   1.000
_cell.angle_alpha   90.00
_cell.angle_beta   90.00
_cell.angle_gamma   90.00
#
_symmetry.space_group_name_H-M   'P 1'
#
loop_
_entity.id
_entity.type
_entity.pdbx_description
1 polymer ?
#
loop_
_entity_poly.entity_id
_entity_poly.type
_entity_poly.pdbx_seq_one_letter_code
_entity_poly.pdbx_strand_id
1 'polypeptide(L)'
;DDEPMPFIVVIIDELADLMMTSGRETEDLIARIAQMARAAGIHMIVATQRPSVDVITGLIKVNFPSRISFRVTSKIDSRTILDAPGADKLLGRGDMLFLDSSHTGLQRLHGAYVSDAEINQVVSHIKKERDVAYLDINTVCPKDGASDEHDDMFDDVCQYLKEVDEVSISLLQRKFRIGYNRSARIIEMLEAQGIIAPAYGGKTRKVLR
;
A
#
# COMPACT_ATOMS: atom_id res chain seq x y z
N ASP A 1 -22.74 -18.35 -18.69
CA ASP A 1 -21.61 -19.22 -18.25
C ASP A 1 -20.62 -18.31 -17.60
N ASP A 2 -20.66 -18.24 -16.26
CA ASP A 2 -19.68 -17.46 -15.47
C ASP A 2 -18.37 -18.26 -15.43
N GLU A 3 -17.35 -17.78 -16.12
CA GLU A 3 -16.02 -18.35 -15.96
C GLU A 3 -15.54 -18.11 -14.51
N PRO A 4 -14.96 -19.13 -13.86
CA PRO A 4 -14.45 -18.95 -12.50
C PRO A 4 -13.34 -17.91 -12.48
N MET A 5 -13.38 -17.02 -11.49
CA MET A 5 -12.34 -16.01 -11.31
C MET A 5 -10.95 -16.69 -11.12
N PRO A 6 -9.92 -16.28 -11.84
CA PRO A 6 -8.58 -16.86 -11.68
C PRO A 6 -7.99 -16.54 -10.31
N PHE A 7 -7.05 -17.34 -9.85
CA PHE A 7 -6.26 -17.01 -8.67
C PHE A 7 -5.43 -15.75 -8.93
N ILE A 8 -5.41 -14.85 -7.97
CA ILE A 8 -4.63 -13.61 -8.01
C ILE A 8 -3.54 -13.70 -6.95
N VAL A 9 -2.29 -13.46 -7.35
CA VAL A 9 -1.16 -13.39 -6.41
C VAL A 9 -0.63 -11.96 -6.41
N VAL A 10 -0.69 -11.32 -5.24
CA VAL A 10 -0.15 -9.98 -5.00
C VAL A 10 1.18 -10.14 -4.27
N ILE A 11 2.24 -9.56 -4.83
CA ILE A 11 3.58 -9.61 -4.24
C ILE A 11 4.01 -8.18 -3.90
N ILE A 12 4.34 -7.93 -2.63
CA ILE A 12 4.91 -6.67 -2.13
C ILE A 12 6.35 -6.97 -1.73
N ASP A 13 7.31 -6.43 -2.47
CA ASP A 13 8.73 -6.69 -2.27
C ASP A 13 9.31 -5.95 -1.05
N GLU A 14 8.90 -4.70 -0.82
CA GLU A 14 9.30 -3.91 0.34
C GLU A 14 8.09 -3.19 0.96
N LEU A 15 7.53 -3.78 2.02
CA LEU A 15 6.39 -3.20 2.74
C LEU A 15 6.73 -1.87 3.39
N ALA A 16 7.98 -1.71 3.87
CA ALA A 16 8.37 -0.50 4.58
C ALA A 16 8.20 0.77 3.72
N ASP A 17 8.43 0.70 2.42
CA ASP A 17 8.30 1.86 1.53
C ASP A 17 6.83 2.31 1.40
N LEU A 18 5.89 1.38 1.40
CA LEU A 18 4.46 1.69 1.41
C LEU A 18 4.04 2.27 2.78
N MET A 19 4.51 1.67 3.88
CA MET A 19 4.19 2.12 5.23
C MET A 19 4.75 3.52 5.53
N MET A 20 5.88 3.88 4.95
CA MET A 20 6.47 5.23 5.11
C MET A 20 5.71 6.31 4.34
N THR A 21 5.03 5.95 3.26
CA THR A 21 4.31 6.91 2.40
C THR A 21 2.89 7.19 2.92
N SER A 22 2.14 6.15 3.27
CA SER A 22 0.72 6.21 3.67
C SER A 22 0.40 5.15 4.73
N GLY A 23 1.20 5.08 5.81
CA GLY A 23 1.27 3.96 6.74
C GLY A 23 -0.08 3.41 7.22
N ARG A 24 -0.93 4.24 7.82
CA ARG A 24 -2.22 3.77 8.36
C ARG A 24 -3.18 3.33 7.27
N GLU A 25 -3.27 4.08 6.18
CA GLU A 25 -4.15 3.75 5.06
C GLU A 25 -3.70 2.45 4.36
N THR A 26 -2.39 2.32 4.13
CA THR A 26 -1.79 1.11 3.56
C THR A 26 -2.02 -0.11 4.46
N GLU A 27 -1.84 0.03 5.77
CA GLU A 27 -2.06 -1.03 6.75
C GLU A 27 -3.52 -1.52 6.71
N ASP A 28 -4.48 -0.60 6.72
CA ASP A 28 -5.91 -0.91 6.68
C ASP A 28 -6.30 -1.61 5.37
N LEU A 29 -5.77 -1.15 4.23
CA LEU A 29 -6.04 -1.76 2.92
C LEU A 29 -5.46 -3.18 2.82
N ILE A 30 -4.21 -3.38 3.24
CA ILE A 30 -3.57 -4.70 3.24
C ILE A 30 -4.33 -5.66 4.16
N ALA A 31 -4.68 -5.23 5.37
CA ALA A 31 -5.44 -6.02 6.31
C ALA A 31 -6.82 -6.40 5.74
N ARG A 32 -7.50 -5.45 5.12
CA ARG A 32 -8.80 -5.68 4.49
C ARG A 32 -8.71 -6.69 3.34
N ILE A 33 -7.71 -6.58 2.47
CA ILE A 33 -7.49 -7.55 1.40
C ILE A 33 -7.20 -8.93 2.01
N ALA A 34 -6.29 -9.04 2.98
CA ALA A 34 -5.93 -10.30 3.59
C ALA A 34 -7.12 -11.00 4.28
N GLN A 35 -8.06 -10.24 4.87
CA GLN A 35 -9.25 -10.77 5.53
C GLN A 35 -10.33 -11.22 4.53
N MET A 36 -10.61 -10.41 3.51
CA MET A 36 -11.75 -10.60 2.62
C MET A 36 -11.42 -11.45 1.39
N ALA A 37 -10.22 -11.34 0.90
CA ALA A 37 -9.83 -11.90 -0.39
C ALA A 37 -9.52 -13.41 -0.35
N ARG A 38 -9.38 -14.00 0.83
CA ARG A 38 -9.11 -15.45 1.00
C ARG A 38 -10.16 -16.30 0.29
N ALA A 39 -11.43 -15.98 0.46
CA ALA A 39 -12.53 -16.71 -0.16
C ALA A 39 -12.59 -16.49 -1.70
N ALA A 40 -12.04 -15.41 -2.18
CA ALA A 40 -11.99 -15.05 -3.60
C ALA A 40 -10.74 -15.60 -4.33
N GLY A 41 -9.87 -16.36 -3.65
CA GLY A 41 -8.65 -16.92 -4.25
C GLY A 41 -7.55 -15.88 -4.48
N ILE A 42 -7.51 -14.80 -3.69
CA ILE A 42 -6.43 -13.82 -3.73
C ILE A 42 -5.42 -14.14 -2.65
N HIS A 43 -4.17 -14.29 -3.03
CA HIS A 43 -3.04 -14.60 -2.15
C HIS A 43 -2.07 -13.43 -2.09
N MET A 44 -1.51 -13.17 -0.91
CA MET A 44 -0.52 -12.09 -0.73
C MET A 44 0.80 -12.65 -0.21
N ILE A 45 1.90 -12.20 -0.80
CA ILE A 45 3.26 -12.39 -0.32
C ILE A 45 3.82 -11.01 -0.01
N VAL A 46 4.15 -10.78 1.25
CA VAL A 46 4.64 -9.49 1.72
C VAL A 46 6.04 -9.66 2.29
N ALA A 47 6.99 -8.91 1.75
CA ALA A 47 8.37 -8.91 2.20
C ALA A 47 8.81 -7.54 2.69
N THR A 48 9.83 -7.50 3.54
CA THR A 48 10.50 -6.27 3.97
C THR A 48 11.92 -6.57 4.44
N GLN A 49 12.83 -5.65 4.18
CA GLN A 49 14.19 -5.65 4.72
C GLN A 49 14.30 -4.83 6.02
N ARG A 50 13.19 -4.21 6.47
CA ARG A 50 13.14 -3.36 7.67
C ARG A 50 12.17 -3.94 8.70
N PRO A 51 12.63 -4.91 9.52
CA PRO A 51 11.78 -5.59 10.49
C PRO A 51 11.54 -4.74 11.75
N SER A 52 10.98 -3.55 11.59
CA SER A 52 10.59 -2.67 12.69
C SER A 52 9.13 -2.89 13.10
N VAL A 53 8.78 -2.49 14.30
CA VAL A 53 7.39 -2.59 14.81
C VAL A 53 6.42 -1.66 14.08
N ASP A 54 6.94 -0.60 13.45
CA ASP A 54 6.15 0.34 12.65
C ASP A 54 5.80 -0.23 11.26
N VAL A 55 6.56 -1.23 10.80
CA VAL A 55 6.34 -1.91 9.52
C VAL A 55 5.59 -3.23 9.74
N ILE A 56 6.07 -4.05 10.67
CA ILE A 56 5.45 -5.34 11.02
C ILE A 56 4.59 -5.14 12.27
N THR A 57 3.47 -4.49 12.07
CA THR A 57 2.53 -4.14 13.14
C THR A 57 1.75 -5.35 13.65
N GLY A 58 1.04 -5.19 14.77
CA GLY A 58 0.14 -6.22 15.27
C GLY A 58 -0.95 -6.60 14.28
N LEU A 59 -1.49 -5.61 13.53
CA LEU A 59 -2.54 -5.84 12.53
C LEU A 59 -2.01 -6.66 11.35
N ILE A 60 -0.82 -6.35 10.86
CA ILE A 60 -0.15 -7.15 9.82
C ILE A 60 0.08 -8.58 10.30
N LYS A 61 0.60 -8.77 11.51
CA LYS A 61 0.87 -10.12 12.04
C LYS A 61 -0.37 -11.00 12.21
N VAL A 62 -1.49 -10.42 12.61
CA VAL A 62 -2.77 -11.15 12.75
C VAL A 62 -3.29 -11.64 11.41
N ASN A 63 -3.10 -10.86 10.34
CA ASN A 63 -3.59 -11.19 9.01
C ASN A 63 -2.59 -12.03 8.19
N PHE A 64 -1.31 -12.06 8.60
CA PHE A 64 -0.26 -12.89 8.01
C PHE A 64 0.30 -13.86 9.06
N PRO A 65 -0.43 -14.92 9.39
CA PRO A 65 -0.04 -15.87 10.43
C PRO A 65 1.15 -16.74 10.01
N SER A 66 1.32 -17.04 8.72
CA SER A 66 2.48 -17.75 8.19
C SER A 66 3.60 -16.76 7.90
N ARG A 67 4.75 -16.94 8.55
CA ARG A 67 5.86 -16.00 8.50
C ARG A 67 7.19 -16.71 8.33
N ILE A 68 8.07 -16.08 7.55
CA ILE A 68 9.44 -16.53 7.34
C ILE A 68 10.39 -15.43 7.78
N SER A 69 11.41 -15.78 8.53
CA SER A 69 12.53 -14.90 8.80
C SER A 69 13.83 -15.55 8.36
N PHE A 70 14.55 -14.88 7.50
CA PHE A 70 15.97 -15.15 7.27
C PHE A 70 16.80 -14.56 8.41
N ARG A 71 18.15 -14.69 8.32
CA ARG A 71 19.04 -14.16 9.34
C ARG A 71 18.85 -12.65 9.51
N VAL A 72 18.61 -12.23 10.73
CA VAL A 72 18.52 -10.83 11.15
C VAL A 72 19.69 -10.45 12.07
N THR A 73 19.86 -9.17 12.30
CA THR A 73 21.00 -8.65 13.09
C THR A 73 20.78 -8.72 14.60
N SER A 74 19.53 -8.73 15.04
CA SER A 74 19.21 -8.68 16.47
C SER A 74 18.10 -9.66 16.88
N LYS A 75 18.08 -10.00 18.20
CA LYS A 75 16.98 -10.74 18.81
C LYS A 75 15.66 -9.97 18.78
N ILE A 76 15.74 -8.64 18.75
CA ILE A 76 14.54 -7.77 18.67
C ILE A 76 13.88 -7.96 17.32
N ASP A 77 14.66 -7.93 16.23
CA ASP A 77 14.16 -8.13 14.88
C ASP A 77 13.50 -9.51 14.73
N SER A 78 14.15 -10.55 15.30
CA SER A 78 13.57 -11.90 15.33
C SER A 78 12.20 -11.92 16.01
N ARG A 79 12.07 -11.25 17.16
CA ARG A 79 10.79 -11.16 17.87
C ARG A 79 9.77 -10.32 17.13
N THR A 80 10.20 -9.27 16.45
CA THR A 80 9.31 -8.44 15.65
C THR A 80 8.64 -9.25 14.55
N ILE A 81 9.39 -10.13 13.87
CA ILE A 81 8.86 -10.96 12.78
C ILE A 81 8.10 -12.18 13.32
N LEU A 82 8.74 -12.94 14.22
CA LEU A 82 8.31 -14.30 14.58
C LEU A 82 7.66 -14.41 15.97
N ASP A 83 7.59 -13.32 16.70
CA ASP A 83 7.22 -13.30 18.13
C ASP A 83 8.13 -14.16 19.01
N ALA A 84 9.26 -14.64 18.47
CA ALA A 84 10.23 -15.51 19.11
C ALA A 84 11.68 -15.16 18.72
N PRO A 85 12.67 -15.43 19.60
CA PRO A 85 14.08 -15.27 19.27
C PRO A 85 14.57 -16.43 18.39
N GLY A 86 15.70 -16.24 17.71
CA GLY A 86 16.41 -17.32 17.02
C GLY A 86 16.88 -16.99 15.62
N ALA A 87 16.20 -16.07 14.92
CA ALA A 87 16.62 -15.69 13.57
C ALA A 87 17.97 -14.92 13.57
N ASP A 88 18.36 -14.34 14.69
CA ASP A 88 19.68 -13.74 14.89
C ASP A 88 20.83 -14.76 14.87
N LYS A 89 20.54 -16.06 15.06
CA LYS A 89 21.50 -17.15 15.11
C LYS A 89 21.58 -17.97 13.83
N LEU A 90 20.81 -17.61 12.82
CA LEU A 90 20.81 -18.30 11.53
C LEU A 90 22.14 -18.10 10.79
N LEU A 91 22.50 -19.07 9.97
CA LEU A 91 23.76 -19.08 9.23
C LEU A 91 23.78 -18.10 8.05
N GLY A 92 22.59 -17.70 7.56
CA GLY A 92 22.43 -16.95 6.31
C GLY A 92 22.35 -17.87 5.11
N ARG A 93 22.42 -17.32 3.90
CA ARG A 93 22.40 -18.07 2.62
C ARG A 93 21.21 -19.02 2.47
N GLY A 94 20.02 -18.56 2.85
CA GLY A 94 18.79 -19.35 2.76
C GLY A 94 18.40 -20.10 4.04
N ASP A 95 19.24 -20.09 5.08
CA ASP A 95 18.87 -20.60 6.39
C ASP A 95 17.78 -19.69 7.01
N MET A 96 16.63 -20.26 7.37
CA MET A 96 15.45 -19.51 7.77
C MET A 96 14.68 -20.19 8.90
N LEU A 97 13.89 -19.41 9.62
CA LEU A 97 12.86 -19.88 10.53
C LEU A 97 11.49 -19.64 9.89
N PHE A 98 10.67 -20.66 9.90
CA PHE A 98 9.31 -20.66 9.40
C PHE A 98 8.32 -20.84 10.56
N LEU A 99 7.37 -19.94 10.64
CA LEU A 99 6.20 -20.02 11.51
C LEU A 99 4.98 -20.30 10.64
N ASP A 100 4.31 -21.40 10.91
CA ASP A 100 3.07 -21.75 10.25
C ASP A 100 1.93 -21.85 11.27
N SER A 101 0.75 -21.40 10.87
CA SER A 101 -0.46 -21.47 11.71
C SER A 101 -0.96 -22.90 11.98
N SER A 102 -0.56 -23.86 11.16
CA SER A 102 -0.95 -25.27 11.28
C SER A 102 -0.03 -26.09 12.20
N HIS A 103 1.15 -25.59 12.53
CA HIS A 103 2.15 -26.28 13.36
C HIS A 103 2.45 -25.52 14.64
N THR A 104 2.63 -26.27 15.72
CA THR A 104 3.10 -25.71 17.00
C THR A 104 4.61 -25.48 16.95
N GLY A 105 5.01 -24.20 16.86
CA GLY A 105 6.39 -23.77 16.99
C GLY A 105 7.09 -23.44 15.68
N LEU A 106 8.32 -22.93 15.82
CA LEU A 106 9.17 -22.54 14.69
C LEU A 106 9.83 -23.76 14.07
N GLN A 107 9.78 -23.83 12.75
CA GLN A 107 10.54 -24.81 11.96
C GLN A 107 11.76 -24.16 11.36
N ARG A 108 12.92 -24.80 11.47
CA ARG A 108 14.12 -24.36 10.77
C ARG A 108 14.22 -25.04 9.42
N LEU A 109 14.27 -24.25 8.38
CA LEU A 109 14.36 -24.69 7.00
C LEU A 109 15.60 -24.08 6.35
N HIS A 110 16.02 -24.64 5.23
CA HIS A 110 17.12 -24.09 4.43
C HIS A 110 16.69 -24.01 2.98
N GLY A 111 16.57 -22.78 2.47
CA GLY A 111 16.28 -22.52 1.04
C GLY A 111 17.51 -22.80 0.18
N ALA A 112 17.29 -23.39 -0.99
CA ALA A 112 18.37 -23.52 -1.96
C ALA A 112 18.79 -22.15 -2.47
N TYR A 113 20.08 -22.01 -2.78
CA TYR A 113 20.58 -20.84 -3.48
C TYR A 113 20.12 -20.89 -4.95
N VAL A 114 19.59 -19.77 -5.43
CA VAL A 114 19.22 -19.58 -6.83
C VAL A 114 19.99 -18.36 -7.34
N SER A 115 20.76 -18.54 -8.39
CA SER A 115 21.54 -17.46 -9.01
C SER A 115 20.68 -16.62 -9.95
N ASP A 116 21.11 -15.38 -10.20
CA ASP A 116 20.44 -14.49 -11.17
C ASP A 116 20.39 -15.12 -12.59
N ALA A 117 21.41 -15.89 -12.95
CA ALA A 117 21.43 -16.60 -14.21
C ALA A 117 20.31 -17.65 -14.31
N GLU A 118 20.08 -18.42 -13.25
CA GLU A 118 19.00 -19.41 -13.18
C GLU A 118 17.64 -18.72 -13.19
N ILE A 119 17.47 -17.64 -12.44
CA ILE A 119 16.24 -16.84 -12.45
C ILE A 119 15.94 -16.34 -13.87
N ASN A 120 16.93 -15.77 -14.54
CA ASN A 120 16.78 -15.27 -15.92
C ASN A 120 16.45 -16.38 -16.92
N GLN A 121 17.02 -17.57 -16.75
CA GLN A 121 16.70 -18.74 -17.57
C GLN A 121 15.25 -19.17 -17.39
N VAL A 122 14.78 -19.30 -16.15
CA VAL A 122 13.39 -19.66 -15.83
C VAL A 122 12.41 -18.63 -16.39
N VAL A 123 12.66 -17.34 -16.14
CA VAL A 123 11.81 -16.26 -16.66
C VAL A 123 11.78 -16.24 -18.19
N SER A 124 12.93 -16.45 -18.83
CA SER A 124 13.01 -16.51 -20.29
C SER A 124 12.28 -17.73 -20.89
N HIS A 125 12.30 -18.85 -20.18
CA HIS A 125 11.56 -20.04 -20.57
C HIS A 125 10.04 -19.79 -20.49
N ILE A 126 9.55 -19.29 -19.37
CA ILE A 126 8.13 -18.98 -19.17
C ILE A 126 7.61 -17.96 -20.19
N LYS A 127 8.42 -16.93 -20.49
CA LYS A 127 8.06 -15.91 -21.49
C LYS A 127 7.93 -16.46 -22.92
N LYS A 128 8.62 -17.56 -23.23
CA LYS A 128 8.50 -18.23 -24.54
C LYS A 128 7.24 -19.08 -24.67
N GLU A 129 6.72 -19.58 -23.55
CA GLU A 129 5.55 -20.45 -23.55
C GLU A 129 4.23 -19.67 -23.67
N ARG A 130 4.20 -18.42 -23.20
CA ARG A 130 2.98 -17.64 -23.17
C ARG A 130 3.27 -16.15 -23.24
N ASP A 131 2.59 -15.45 -24.13
CA ASP A 131 2.56 -13.99 -24.14
C ASP A 131 1.79 -13.46 -22.93
N VAL A 132 2.33 -12.43 -22.31
CA VAL A 132 1.70 -11.79 -21.14
C VAL A 132 0.70 -10.75 -21.61
N ALA A 133 -0.56 -10.94 -21.24
CA ALA A 133 -1.58 -9.90 -21.37
C ALA A 133 -1.56 -9.03 -20.11
N TYR A 134 -0.98 -7.83 -20.21
CA TYR A 134 -1.01 -6.86 -19.12
C TYR A 134 -2.38 -6.20 -19.04
N LEU A 135 -2.94 -6.11 -17.84
CA LEU A 135 -4.12 -5.28 -17.58
C LEU A 135 -3.68 -3.82 -17.55
N ASP A 136 -4.41 -2.97 -18.25
CA ASP A 136 -4.24 -1.53 -18.08
C ASP A 136 -4.88 -1.10 -16.76
N ILE A 137 -4.04 -0.89 -15.76
CA ILE A 137 -4.45 -0.51 -14.40
C ILE A 137 -5.23 0.81 -14.39
N ASN A 138 -4.98 1.70 -15.35
CA ASN A 138 -5.71 2.97 -15.46
C ASN A 138 -7.16 2.80 -15.89
N THR A 139 -7.47 1.71 -16.61
CA THR A 139 -8.84 1.35 -16.99
C THR A 139 -9.57 0.55 -15.90
N VAL A 140 -8.84 -0.25 -15.12
CA VAL A 140 -9.40 -1.11 -14.06
C VAL A 140 -9.58 -0.34 -12.74
N CYS A 141 -8.65 0.56 -12.45
CA CYS A 141 -8.74 1.52 -11.36
C CYS A 141 -8.74 2.92 -11.98
N PRO A 142 -9.89 3.46 -12.37
CA PRO A 142 -9.96 4.87 -12.67
C PRO A 142 -9.35 5.59 -11.46
N LYS A 143 -8.32 6.40 -11.70
CA LYS A 143 -7.83 7.27 -10.63
C LYS A 143 -9.07 7.97 -10.10
N ASP A 144 -9.38 7.81 -8.82
CA ASP A 144 -10.35 8.66 -8.11
C ASP A 144 -9.82 10.10 -8.19
N GLY A 145 -10.02 10.73 -9.33
CA GLY A 145 -9.42 12.02 -9.65
C GLY A 145 -9.51 12.41 -11.12
N ALA A 146 -10.00 11.53 -12.00
CA ALA A 146 -10.30 11.86 -13.39
C ALA A 146 -11.76 11.56 -13.76
N SER A 147 -12.68 11.62 -12.80
CA SER A 147 -14.06 11.96 -13.12
C SER A 147 -14.12 13.49 -13.12
N ASP A 148 -14.46 14.06 -14.25
CA ASP A 148 -15.09 15.38 -14.38
C ASP A 148 -16.46 15.41 -13.65
N GLU A 149 -16.60 14.66 -12.58
CA GLU A 149 -17.72 14.72 -11.67
C GLU A 149 -17.44 15.87 -10.71
N HIS A 150 -18.09 16.96 -10.99
CA HIS A 150 -18.31 18.10 -10.14
C HIS A 150 -18.53 17.59 -8.71
N ASP A 151 -17.59 17.84 -7.78
CA ASP A 151 -17.78 17.48 -6.38
C ASP A 151 -19.07 18.18 -5.93
N ASP A 152 -20.03 17.44 -5.37
CA ASP A 152 -21.36 17.97 -4.98
C ASP A 152 -21.26 19.25 -4.12
N MET A 153 -20.13 19.45 -3.45
CA MET A 153 -19.87 20.64 -2.64
C MET A 153 -19.10 21.74 -3.38
N PHE A 154 -18.71 21.52 -4.64
CA PHE A 154 -17.92 22.49 -5.38
C PHE A 154 -18.68 23.82 -5.58
N ASP A 155 -19.95 23.74 -5.92
CA ASP A 155 -20.81 24.91 -6.10
C ASP A 155 -21.03 25.68 -4.79
N ASP A 156 -21.23 24.96 -3.68
CA ASP A 156 -21.36 25.56 -2.34
C ASP A 156 -20.06 26.26 -1.93
N VAL A 157 -18.91 25.67 -2.25
CA VAL A 157 -17.60 26.27 -2.01
C VAL A 157 -17.41 27.51 -2.89
N CYS A 158 -17.77 27.46 -4.17
CA CYS A 158 -17.70 28.62 -5.07
C CYS A 158 -18.60 29.77 -4.59
N GLN A 159 -19.78 29.46 -4.06
CA GLN A 159 -20.66 30.46 -3.49
C GLN A 159 -20.02 31.10 -2.23
N TYR A 160 -19.43 30.30 -1.36
CA TYR A 160 -18.72 30.80 -0.17
C TYR A 160 -17.51 31.66 -0.52
N LEU A 161 -16.77 31.33 -1.59
CA LEU A 161 -15.62 32.13 -2.02
C LEU A 161 -15.97 33.56 -2.46
N LYS A 162 -17.23 33.84 -2.77
CA LYS A 162 -17.69 35.20 -3.05
C LYS A 162 -17.66 36.11 -1.80
N GLU A 163 -17.65 35.52 -0.61
CA GLU A 163 -17.71 36.21 0.68
C GLU A 163 -16.32 36.34 1.33
N VAL A 164 -15.28 35.69 0.79
CA VAL A 164 -13.93 35.66 1.39
C VAL A 164 -12.88 36.06 0.36
N ASP A 165 -11.79 36.67 0.81
CA ASP A 165 -10.67 37.06 -0.06
C ASP A 165 -9.56 36.00 -0.13
N GLU A 166 -9.52 35.07 0.82
CA GLU A 166 -8.52 34.01 0.91
C GLU A 166 -9.14 32.68 1.31
N VAL A 167 -8.59 31.60 0.77
CA VAL A 167 -9.00 30.23 1.08
C VAL A 167 -7.81 29.34 1.39
N SER A 168 -8.01 28.34 2.25
CA SER A 168 -7.04 27.30 2.57
C SER A 168 -7.72 25.96 2.76
N ILE A 169 -6.96 24.86 2.62
CA ILE A 169 -7.47 23.51 2.89
C ILE A 169 -8.09 23.43 4.28
N SER A 170 -7.42 23.97 5.29
CA SER A 170 -7.91 23.96 6.68
C SER A 170 -9.19 24.78 6.89
N LEU A 171 -9.38 25.83 6.08
CA LEU A 171 -10.60 26.63 6.10
C LEU A 171 -11.79 25.82 5.57
N LEU A 172 -11.60 25.14 4.43
CA LEU A 172 -12.63 24.29 3.82
C LEU A 172 -12.98 23.10 4.73
N GLN A 173 -11.99 22.42 5.30
CA GLN A 173 -12.22 21.33 6.25
C GLN A 173 -13.12 21.76 7.41
N ARG A 174 -12.83 22.92 8.00
CA ARG A 174 -13.57 23.43 9.14
C ARG A 174 -14.98 23.95 8.78
N LYS A 175 -15.09 24.65 7.64
CA LYS A 175 -16.35 25.28 7.21
C LYS A 175 -17.35 24.24 6.72
N PHE A 176 -16.89 23.30 5.90
CA PHE A 176 -17.75 22.30 5.25
C PHE A 176 -17.71 20.92 5.92
N ARG A 177 -16.90 20.76 7.00
CA ARG A 177 -16.73 19.49 7.75
C ARG A 177 -16.33 18.33 6.86
N ILE A 178 -15.46 18.56 5.89
CA ILE A 178 -14.94 17.57 4.93
C ILE A 178 -13.49 17.17 5.28
N GLY A 179 -13.10 15.97 4.86
CA GLY A 179 -11.74 15.48 5.07
C GLY A 179 -10.66 16.23 4.29
N TYR A 180 -9.40 16.07 4.68
CA TYR A 180 -8.25 16.72 4.04
C TYR A 180 -8.19 16.44 2.54
N ASN A 181 -8.28 15.18 2.12
CA ASN A 181 -8.15 14.78 0.72
C ASN A 181 -9.23 15.42 -0.17
N ARG A 182 -10.49 15.46 0.32
CA ARG A 182 -11.59 16.13 -0.40
C ARG A 182 -11.38 17.64 -0.49
N SER A 183 -10.94 18.26 0.60
CA SER A 183 -10.64 19.70 0.62
C SER A 183 -9.48 20.07 -0.30
N ALA A 184 -8.42 19.23 -0.35
CA ALA A 184 -7.28 19.43 -1.24
C ALA A 184 -7.71 19.34 -2.71
N ARG A 185 -8.50 18.33 -3.07
CA ARG A 185 -9.05 18.17 -4.42
C ARG A 185 -9.92 19.36 -4.86
N ILE A 186 -10.81 19.85 -3.98
CA ILE A 186 -11.62 21.03 -4.29
C ILE A 186 -10.72 22.25 -4.53
N ILE A 187 -9.68 22.44 -3.74
CA ILE A 187 -8.71 23.53 -3.92
C ILE A 187 -7.99 23.41 -5.27
N GLU A 188 -7.58 22.21 -5.67
CA GLU A 188 -6.94 21.96 -6.98
C GLU A 188 -7.90 22.26 -8.14
N MET A 189 -9.16 21.88 -8.01
CA MET A 189 -10.21 22.20 -9.01
C MET A 189 -10.43 23.72 -9.13
N LEU A 190 -10.49 24.44 -8.01
CA LEU A 190 -10.64 25.90 -7.99
C LEU A 190 -9.43 26.62 -8.62
N GLU A 191 -8.22 26.09 -8.40
CA GLU A 191 -6.98 26.60 -9.01
C GLU A 191 -6.97 26.33 -10.52
N ALA A 192 -7.34 25.11 -10.94
CA ALA A 192 -7.41 24.74 -12.35
C ALA A 192 -8.46 25.57 -13.13
N GLN A 193 -9.56 25.97 -12.50
CA GLN A 193 -10.57 26.84 -13.09
C GLN A 193 -10.23 28.36 -12.97
N GLY A 194 -9.07 28.70 -12.37
CA GLY A 194 -8.65 30.08 -12.23
C GLY A 194 -9.49 30.90 -11.22
N ILE A 195 -10.22 30.27 -10.31
CA ILE A 195 -11.03 30.92 -9.27
C ILE A 195 -10.14 31.39 -8.13
N ILE A 196 -9.05 30.70 -7.87
CA ILE A 196 -8.05 31.04 -6.85
C ILE A 196 -6.66 31.07 -7.45
N ALA A 197 -5.76 31.88 -6.86
CA ALA A 197 -4.38 31.97 -7.27
C ALA A 197 -3.56 30.75 -6.88
N PRO A 198 -2.52 30.37 -7.63
CA PRO A 198 -1.57 29.33 -7.26
C PRO A 198 -0.90 29.62 -5.92
N ALA A 199 -0.47 28.56 -5.23
CA ALA A 199 0.21 28.69 -3.94
C ALA A 199 1.60 29.31 -4.11
N TYR A 200 1.77 30.54 -3.63
CA TYR A 200 3.07 31.19 -3.51
C TYR A 200 3.52 31.18 -2.03
N GLY A 201 4.22 30.14 -1.62
CA GLY A 201 4.93 30.11 -0.33
C GLY A 201 4.07 30.09 0.95
N GLY A 202 2.73 30.09 0.87
CA GLY A 202 1.81 30.13 2.01
C GLY A 202 0.77 29.00 1.98
N LYS A 203 0.13 28.74 3.13
CA LYS A 203 -0.98 27.78 3.26
C LYS A 203 -2.32 28.33 2.75
N THR A 204 -2.41 29.63 2.49
CA THR A 204 -3.60 30.33 1.99
C THR A 204 -3.43 30.71 0.52
N ARG A 205 -4.52 30.71 -0.24
CA ARG A 205 -4.58 31.12 -1.63
C ARG A 205 -5.58 32.27 -1.78
N LYS A 206 -5.24 33.26 -2.58
CA LYS A 206 -6.06 34.43 -2.82
C LYS A 206 -7.17 34.09 -3.81
N VAL A 207 -8.40 34.50 -3.52
CA VAL A 207 -9.53 34.38 -4.44
C VAL A 207 -9.37 35.42 -5.55
N LEU A 208 -9.45 34.95 -6.80
CA LEU A 208 -9.39 35.80 -8.01
C LEU A 208 -10.84 36.23 -8.35
N ARG A 209 -11.07 37.55 -8.36
CA ARG A 209 -12.37 38.13 -8.74
C ARG A 209 -12.32 38.69 -10.13
#